data_f524fd16424076db13fd90782274fcb8
#
_entry.id   f524fd16424076db13fd90782274fcb8
#
_cell.length_a   1.000
_cell.length_b   1.000
_cell.length_c   1.000
_cell.angle_alpha   90.00
_cell.angle_beta   90.00
_cell.angle_gamma   90.00
#
_symmetry.space_group_name_H-M   'P 1'
#
loop_
_entity.id
_entity.type
_entity.pdbx_description
1 polymer ?
#
loop_
_entity_poly.entity_id
_entity_poly.type
_entity_poly.pdbx_seq_one_letter_code
_entity_poly.pdbx_strand_id
1 'polypeptide(L)'
;MTENSRFELNKQLAQMLKGGVIMDVTNAEQARIAEEAGASAVMALERIPADIRAAGGVSRMSDPRLIKEIQNAVSIPVMAKVRIGHFVEAQILQALEIDYIDESEVLSPADNVFHINKTDFDVPFVCGAKDLGEALRRIAEGASMIRTKGEPGTGDVVQAVTHMRLIQSQMRKVQSLRADELFEEAKQLAVPVELLRYVHENGKLPVVNFAAGGVATPADAALMMQLGAEGVFVGSGIFKSGDPAKRAQAIVKSVTNFEDAALIAELSEDLGEAMVGINESEIDLLMAERGK
;
A
#
# COMPACT_ATOMS: atom_id res chain seq x y z
N MET A 1 10.74 -6.72 -24.84
CA MET A 1 9.34 -6.90 -24.41
C MET A 1 8.54 -5.68 -24.85
N THR A 2 7.30 -5.80 -25.33
CA THR A 2 6.45 -4.64 -25.59
C THR A 2 5.97 -4.05 -24.24
N GLU A 3 5.62 -2.75 -24.19
CA GLU A 3 5.09 -2.10 -22.97
C GLU A 3 3.90 -2.87 -22.39
N ASN A 4 2.99 -3.34 -23.23
CA ASN A 4 1.85 -4.11 -22.79
C ASN A 4 2.24 -5.46 -22.15
N SER A 5 3.25 -6.15 -22.67
CA SER A 5 3.75 -7.41 -22.10
C SER A 5 4.48 -7.19 -20.78
N ARG A 6 5.16 -6.06 -20.59
CA ARG A 6 5.81 -5.70 -19.32
C ARG A 6 4.78 -5.37 -18.25
N PHE A 7 3.78 -4.57 -18.58
CA PHE A 7 2.70 -4.26 -17.64
C PHE A 7 1.95 -5.51 -17.15
N GLU A 8 1.63 -6.43 -18.06
CA GLU A 8 0.98 -7.70 -17.67
C GLU A 8 1.88 -8.56 -16.78
N LEU A 9 3.20 -8.62 -17.02
CA LEU A 9 4.13 -9.30 -16.14
C LEU A 9 4.16 -8.64 -14.75
N ASN A 10 4.27 -7.32 -14.68
CA ASN A 10 4.31 -6.57 -13.44
C ASN A 10 3.00 -6.75 -12.63
N LYS A 11 1.85 -6.79 -13.30
CA LYS A 11 0.56 -7.14 -12.68
C LYS A 11 0.58 -8.54 -12.06
N GLN A 12 1.13 -9.53 -12.78
CA GLN A 12 1.21 -10.90 -12.28
C GLN A 12 2.15 -10.99 -11.06
N LEU A 13 3.29 -10.28 -11.08
CA LEU A 13 4.17 -10.19 -9.92
C LEU A 13 3.45 -9.61 -8.70
N ALA A 14 2.70 -8.52 -8.87
CA ALA A 14 1.90 -7.93 -7.80
C ALA A 14 0.77 -8.88 -7.33
N GLN A 15 0.14 -9.63 -8.24
CA GLN A 15 -0.89 -10.61 -7.93
C GLN A 15 -0.38 -11.75 -7.03
N MET A 16 0.91 -12.10 -7.10
CA MET A 16 1.53 -13.12 -6.23
C MET A 16 1.52 -12.74 -4.75
N LEU A 17 1.41 -11.44 -4.43
CA LEU A 17 1.37 -10.94 -3.06
C LEU A 17 -0.05 -10.96 -2.45
N LYS A 18 -1.07 -11.26 -3.25
CA LYS A 18 -2.47 -11.27 -2.81
C LYS A 18 -2.69 -12.21 -1.63
N GLY A 19 -3.45 -11.73 -0.64
CA GLY A 19 -3.72 -12.45 0.61
C GLY A 19 -2.58 -12.35 1.63
N GLY A 20 -1.54 -11.55 1.33
CA GLY A 20 -0.37 -11.40 2.19
C GLY A 20 -0.33 -10.10 2.96
N VAL A 21 0.73 -9.99 3.77
CA VAL A 21 1.07 -8.82 4.56
C VAL A 21 2.43 -8.28 4.10
N ILE A 22 2.49 -6.99 3.83
CA ILE A 22 3.73 -6.26 3.53
C ILE A 22 4.07 -5.42 4.75
N MET A 23 5.29 -5.58 5.28
CA MET A 23 5.69 -4.94 6.53
C MET A 23 6.78 -3.89 6.30
N ASP A 24 6.58 -2.69 6.85
CA ASP A 24 7.60 -1.65 6.88
C ASP A 24 8.71 -2.04 7.85
N VAL A 25 9.96 -1.98 7.40
CA VAL A 25 11.15 -2.34 8.18
C VAL A 25 12.24 -1.29 8.02
N THR A 26 13.00 -1.03 9.10
CA THR A 26 14.05 0.00 9.11
C THR A 26 15.47 -0.56 9.22
N ASN A 27 15.61 -1.86 9.34
CA ASN A 27 16.91 -2.55 9.41
C ASN A 27 16.77 -4.04 9.11
N ALA A 28 17.90 -4.72 8.99
CA ALA A 28 17.98 -6.15 8.68
C ALA A 28 17.33 -7.06 9.74
N GLU A 29 17.36 -6.68 11.01
CA GLU A 29 16.73 -7.45 12.10
C GLU A 29 15.20 -7.43 11.98
N GLN A 30 14.62 -6.25 11.81
CA GLN A 30 13.18 -6.12 11.57
C GLN A 30 12.73 -6.86 10.30
N ALA A 31 13.55 -6.85 9.25
CA ALA A 31 13.26 -7.58 8.02
C ALA A 31 13.19 -9.10 8.26
N ARG A 32 14.13 -9.67 9.06
CA ARG A 32 14.07 -11.09 9.45
C ARG A 32 12.84 -11.42 10.30
N ILE A 33 12.52 -10.56 11.27
CA ILE A 33 11.29 -10.73 12.09
C ILE A 33 10.06 -10.77 11.19
N ALA A 34 9.98 -9.88 10.20
CA ALA A 34 8.86 -9.85 9.25
C ALA A 34 8.80 -11.12 8.40
N GLU A 35 9.93 -11.59 7.85
CA GLU A 35 10.01 -12.83 7.07
C GLU A 35 9.63 -14.06 7.92
N GLU A 36 10.16 -14.18 9.14
CA GLU A 36 9.84 -15.26 10.08
C GLU A 36 8.37 -15.26 10.51
N ALA A 37 7.74 -14.08 10.57
CA ALA A 37 6.32 -13.95 10.83
C ALA A 37 5.44 -14.37 9.64
N GLY A 38 6.01 -14.55 8.45
CA GLY A 38 5.32 -14.94 7.23
C GLY A 38 4.87 -13.76 6.37
N ALA A 39 5.53 -12.61 6.45
CA ALA A 39 5.30 -11.50 5.54
C ALA A 39 5.55 -11.93 4.08
N SER A 40 4.72 -11.43 3.16
CA SER A 40 4.87 -11.70 1.72
C SER A 40 5.93 -10.82 1.06
N ALA A 41 6.23 -9.67 1.65
CA ALA A 41 7.28 -8.73 1.26
C ALA A 41 7.58 -7.79 2.44
N VAL A 42 8.70 -7.08 2.34
CA VAL A 42 9.03 -5.98 3.26
C VAL A 42 9.18 -4.67 2.49
N MET A 43 8.86 -3.56 3.15
CA MET A 43 9.10 -2.21 2.66
C MET A 43 10.28 -1.61 3.40
N ALA A 44 11.38 -1.38 2.70
CA ALA A 44 12.60 -0.79 3.28
C ALA A 44 12.44 0.72 3.47
N LEU A 45 12.57 1.19 4.70
CA LEU A 45 12.46 2.60 5.10
C LEU A 45 13.59 2.97 6.08
N GLU A 46 14.09 4.19 6.05
CA GLU A 46 14.95 4.72 7.12
C GLU A 46 14.16 5.01 8.38
N ARG A 47 12.92 5.45 8.22
CA ARG A 47 11.98 5.78 9.29
C ARG A 47 10.60 5.25 8.92
N ILE A 48 9.95 4.61 9.86
CA ILE A 48 8.55 4.24 9.72
C ILE A 48 7.66 5.49 9.70
N PRO A 49 6.44 5.42 9.15
CA PRO A 49 5.58 6.59 8.99
C PRO A 49 5.34 7.41 10.26
N ALA A 50 5.24 6.79 11.44
CA ALA A 50 5.10 7.50 12.71
C ALA A 50 6.30 8.40 13.03
N ASP A 51 7.52 7.91 12.77
CA ASP A 51 8.75 8.67 12.98
C ASP A 51 8.91 9.78 11.93
N ILE A 52 8.43 9.57 10.70
CA ILE A 52 8.37 10.62 9.67
C ILE A 52 7.47 11.76 10.12
N ARG A 53 6.29 11.46 10.68
CA ARG A 53 5.38 12.48 11.24
C ARG A 53 6.03 13.24 12.38
N ALA A 54 6.62 12.54 13.32
CA ALA A 54 7.25 13.15 14.50
C ALA A 54 8.44 14.06 14.15
N ALA A 55 9.24 13.66 13.16
CA ALA A 55 10.42 14.42 12.74
C ALA A 55 10.05 15.68 11.92
N GLY A 56 8.93 15.65 11.19
CA GLY A 56 8.55 16.73 10.27
C GLY A 56 9.55 16.93 9.12
N GLY A 57 9.45 18.07 8.47
CA GLY A 57 10.36 18.45 7.39
C GLY A 57 10.17 17.65 6.08
N VAL A 58 11.22 17.59 5.26
CA VAL A 58 11.22 16.92 3.97
C VAL A 58 11.69 15.48 4.12
N SER A 59 10.79 14.53 3.85
CA SER A 59 11.07 13.10 3.83
C SER A 59 11.43 12.64 2.41
N ARG A 60 12.52 11.90 2.25
CA ARG A 60 13.10 11.48 0.97
C ARG A 60 13.24 9.96 0.88
N MET A 61 13.63 9.47 -0.29
CA MET A 61 14.04 8.08 -0.51
C MET A 61 15.12 7.67 0.52
N SER A 62 15.04 6.42 0.99
CA SER A 62 16.01 5.86 1.94
C SER A 62 17.40 5.67 1.32
N ASP A 63 18.42 5.66 2.17
CA ASP A 63 19.80 5.41 1.76
C ASP A 63 19.91 4.06 1.02
N PRO A 64 20.53 4.04 -0.19
CA PRO A 64 20.76 2.81 -0.94
C PRO A 64 21.51 1.72 -0.17
N ARG A 65 22.39 2.09 0.75
CA ARG A 65 23.10 1.12 1.60
C ARG A 65 22.16 0.37 2.52
N LEU A 66 21.24 1.09 3.17
CA LEU A 66 20.22 0.49 4.02
C LEU A 66 19.33 -0.48 3.23
N ILE A 67 18.90 -0.07 2.02
CA ILE A 67 18.08 -0.92 1.14
C ILE A 67 18.82 -2.22 0.82
N LYS A 68 20.11 -2.15 0.44
CA LYS A 68 20.95 -3.32 0.17
C LYS A 68 21.13 -4.22 1.40
N GLU A 69 21.30 -3.63 2.59
CA GLU A 69 21.42 -4.39 3.83
C GLU A 69 20.13 -5.19 4.11
N ILE A 70 18.96 -4.62 3.84
CA ILE A 70 17.67 -5.30 3.97
C ILE A 70 17.52 -6.38 2.87
N GLN A 71 17.83 -6.07 1.60
CA GLN A 71 17.80 -7.05 0.51
C GLN A 71 18.66 -8.28 0.81
N ASN A 72 19.84 -8.08 1.41
CA ASN A 72 20.74 -9.19 1.78
C ASN A 72 20.27 -9.97 3.03
N ALA A 73 19.31 -9.46 3.78
CA ALA A 73 18.88 -10.07 5.04
C ALA A 73 17.71 -11.05 4.88
N VAL A 74 16.94 -10.96 3.80
CA VAL A 74 15.70 -11.73 3.58
C VAL A 74 15.68 -12.34 2.19
N SER A 75 14.86 -13.38 2.02
CA SER A 75 14.61 -14.04 0.73
C SER A 75 13.29 -13.61 0.08
N ILE A 76 12.42 -12.94 0.84
CA ILE A 76 11.17 -12.38 0.32
C ILE A 76 11.40 -11.05 -0.41
N PRO A 77 10.48 -10.65 -1.31
CA PRO A 77 10.61 -9.40 -2.05
C PRO A 77 10.81 -8.18 -1.16
N VAL A 78 11.64 -7.25 -1.63
CA VAL A 78 11.90 -5.97 -0.95
C VAL A 78 11.35 -4.83 -1.81
N MET A 79 10.53 -3.99 -1.19
CA MET A 79 10.00 -2.75 -1.76
C MET A 79 10.74 -1.55 -1.20
N ALA A 80 10.77 -0.44 -1.93
CA ALA A 80 11.24 0.84 -1.41
C ALA A 80 10.38 1.98 -1.97
N LYS A 81 10.36 3.11 -1.24
CA LYS A 81 9.54 4.28 -1.57
C LYS A 81 10.35 5.35 -2.31
N VAL A 82 9.69 5.96 -3.29
CA VAL A 82 10.14 7.19 -3.94
C VAL A 82 9.14 8.31 -3.71
N ARG A 83 9.60 9.54 -3.78
CA ARG A 83 8.73 10.72 -3.72
C ARG A 83 7.88 10.81 -4.98
N ILE A 84 6.64 11.28 -4.83
CA ILE A 84 5.74 11.51 -5.96
C ILE A 84 6.43 12.43 -6.99
N GLY A 85 6.46 11.99 -8.26
CA GLY A 85 7.07 12.70 -9.40
C GLY A 85 8.60 12.60 -9.48
N HIS A 86 9.27 11.96 -8.53
CA HIS A 86 10.74 11.90 -8.53
C HIS A 86 11.27 10.70 -9.32
N PHE A 87 11.21 10.77 -10.63
CA PHE A 87 11.63 9.67 -11.51
C PHE A 87 13.11 9.28 -11.35
N VAL A 88 14.00 10.19 -10.93
CA VAL A 88 15.42 9.84 -10.69
C VAL A 88 15.57 8.94 -9.46
N GLU A 89 14.78 9.13 -8.38
CA GLU A 89 14.75 8.18 -7.26
C GLU A 89 14.30 6.79 -7.73
N ALA A 90 13.31 6.71 -8.63
CA ALA A 90 12.89 5.43 -9.21
C ALA A 90 13.99 4.78 -10.07
N GLN A 91 14.75 5.57 -10.86
CA GLN A 91 15.90 5.09 -11.60
C GLN A 91 16.99 4.51 -10.68
N ILE A 92 17.23 5.16 -9.54
CA ILE A 92 18.17 4.65 -8.52
C ILE A 92 17.67 3.29 -7.97
N LEU A 93 16.40 3.18 -7.59
CA LEU A 93 15.84 1.94 -7.07
C LEU A 93 15.87 0.81 -8.11
N GLN A 94 15.55 1.10 -9.36
CA GLN A 94 15.67 0.11 -10.44
C GLN A 94 17.13 -0.36 -10.63
N ALA A 95 18.11 0.56 -10.53
CA ALA A 95 19.53 0.22 -10.59
C ALA A 95 20.02 -0.60 -9.38
N LEU A 96 19.31 -0.55 -8.25
CA LEU A 96 19.52 -1.40 -7.07
C LEU A 96 18.81 -2.76 -7.18
N GLU A 97 18.17 -3.06 -8.30
CA GLU A 97 17.41 -4.29 -8.53
C GLU A 97 16.32 -4.51 -7.44
N ILE A 98 15.64 -3.41 -7.05
CA ILE A 98 14.51 -3.50 -6.12
C ILE A 98 13.36 -4.28 -6.75
N ASP A 99 12.61 -5.04 -5.96
CA ASP A 99 11.52 -5.86 -6.49
C ASP A 99 10.26 -5.05 -6.82
N TYR A 100 9.95 -4.02 -6.03
CA TYR A 100 8.81 -3.11 -6.23
C TYR A 100 9.16 -1.69 -5.81
N ILE A 101 8.60 -0.70 -6.49
CA ILE A 101 8.71 0.72 -6.15
C ILE A 101 7.36 1.25 -5.70
N ASP A 102 7.29 1.85 -4.51
CA ASP A 102 6.09 2.57 -4.04
C ASP A 102 6.29 4.08 -4.27
N GLU A 103 5.62 4.65 -5.26
CA GLU A 103 5.50 6.10 -5.45
C GLU A 103 4.52 6.62 -4.40
N SER A 104 5.08 7.22 -3.33
CA SER A 104 4.39 7.31 -2.06
C SER A 104 4.17 8.72 -1.55
N GLU A 105 2.92 8.99 -1.14
CA GLU A 105 2.51 10.18 -0.39
C GLU A 105 3.10 10.26 1.03
N VAL A 106 3.63 9.16 1.55
CA VAL A 106 4.31 9.13 2.86
C VAL A 106 5.56 10.01 2.84
N LEU A 107 6.28 10.01 1.73
CA LEU A 107 7.40 10.92 1.50
C LEU A 107 6.89 12.30 1.03
N SER A 108 7.73 13.31 1.18
CA SER A 108 7.40 14.66 0.69
C SER A 108 7.39 14.66 -0.84
N PRO A 109 6.32 15.12 -1.51
CA PRO A 109 6.29 15.18 -2.98
C PRO A 109 7.46 15.96 -3.54
N ALA A 110 8.01 15.50 -4.66
CA ALA A 110 8.97 16.24 -5.46
C ALA A 110 8.28 17.05 -6.56
N ASP A 111 7.08 16.61 -6.97
CA ASP A 111 6.24 17.31 -7.92
C ASP A 111 4.80 17.36 -7.40
N ASN A 112 4.15 18.51 -7.52
CA ASN A 112 2.76 18.70 -7.08
C ASN A 112 1.74 18.44 -8.19
N VAL A 113 2.19 18.20 -9.42
CA VAL A 113 1.35 18.07 -10.62
C VAL A 113 1.51 16.70 -11.26
N PHE A 114 2.76 16.28 -11.50
CA PHE A 114 3.06 15.08 -12.27
C PHE A 114 3.47 13.90 -11.36
N HIS A 115 2.92 12.73 -11.68
CA HIS A 115 3.40 11.44 -11.19
C HIS A 115 4.45 10.88 -12.16
N ILE A 116 5.21 9.90 -11.68
CA ILE A 116 6.17 9.17 -12.51
C ILE A 116 5.43 8.42 -13.62
N ASN A 117 5.94 8.50 -14.85
CA ASN A 117 5.51 7.59 -15.93
C ASN A 117 6.10 6.19 -15.65
N LYS A 118 5.28 5.29 -15.17
CA LYS A 118 5.71 3.95 -14.72
C LYS A 118 6.01 3.01 -15.89
N THR A 119 5.55 3.36 -17.10
CA THR A 119 5.83 2.58 -18.31
C THR A 119 7.30 2.70 -18.76
N ASP A 120 8.03 3.70 -18.25
CA ASP A 120 9.47 3.88 -18.51
C ASP A 120 10.35 2.93 -17.69
N PHE A 121 9.76 2.10 -16.82
CA PHE A 121 10.46 1.23 -15.88
C PHE A 121 10.10 -0.25 -16.07
N ASP A 122 11.05 -1.12 -15.79
CA ASP A 122 10.83 -2.56 -15.77
C ASP A 122 10.25 -3.08 -14.45
N VAL A 123 10.43 -2.32 -13.37
CA VAL A 123 10.01 -2.67 -12.00
C VAL A 123 8.52 -2.38 -11.80
N PRO A 124 7.74 -3.26 -11.14
CA PRO A 124 6.35 -2.98 -10.81
C PRO A 124 6.21 -1.84 -9.79
N PHE A 125 5.23 -0.95 -10.02
CA PHE A 125 4.93 0.17 -9.13
C PHE A 125 3.68 -0.08 -8.29
N VAL A 126 3.76 0.37 -7.03
CA VAL A 126 2.66 0.49 -6.08
C VAL A 126 2.30 1.97 -5.92
N CYS A 127 1.02 2.29 -5.88
CA CYS A 127 0.53 3.65 -5.63
C CYS A 127 -0.63 3.67 -4.64
N GLY A 128 -0.72 4.72 -3.85
CA GLY A 128 -1.86 5.00 -2.99
C GLY A 128 -3.03 5.63 -3.75
N ALA A 129 -4.26 5.31 -3.32
CA ALA A 129 -5.47 5.94 -3.81
C ALA A 129 -6.51 6.09 -2.68
N LYS A 130 -7.31 7.17 -2.76
CA LYS A 130 -8.42 7.42 -1.83
C LYS A 130 -9.78 7.00 -2.41
N ASP A 131 -9.89 6.98 -3.73
CA ASP A 131 -11.10 6.73 -4.47
C ASP A 131 -10.82 6.01 -5.79
N LEU A 132 -11.88 5.60 -6.48
CA LEU A 132 -11.78 4.87 -7.74
C LEU A 132 -11.11 5.69 -8.85
N GLY A 133 -11.41 6.99 -8.92
CA GLY A 133 -10.83 7.87 -9.94
C GLY A 133 -9.31 7.97 -9.78
N GLU A 134 -8.84 8.18 -8.55
CA GLU A 134 -7.40 8.21 -8.25
C GLU A 134 -6.74 6.85 -8.54
N ALA A 135 -7.36 5.75 -8.14
CA ALA A 135 -6.85 4.40 -8.43
C ALA A 135 -6.69 4.16 -9.94
N LEU A 136 -7.70 4.48 -10.73
CA LEU A 136 -7.68 4.29 -12.18
C LEU A 136 -6.68 5.22 -12.88
N ARG A 137 -6.49 6.46 -12.38
CA ARG A 137 -5.43 7.34 -12.89
C ARG A 137 -4.03 6.76 -12.65
N ARG A 138 -3.75 6.25 -11.46
CA ARG A 138 -2.46 5.58 -11.16
C ARG A 138 -2.24 4.33 -12.03
N ILE A 139 -3.30 3.54 -12.26
CA ILE A 139 -3.24 2.38 -13.17
C ILE A 139 -2.98 2.82 -14.61
N ALA A 140 -3.62 3.90 -15.07
CA ALA A 140 -3.36 4.47 -16.40
C ALA A 140 -1.90 4.91 -16.60
N GLU A 141 -1.22 5.31 -15.53
CA GLU A 141 0.20 5.67 -15.53
C GLU A 141 1.13 4.44 -15.44
N GLY A 142 0.58 3.23 -15.31
CA GLY A 142 1.31 1.96 -15.26
C GLY A 142 1.48 1.35 -13.86
N ALA A 143 0.74 1.81 -12.84
CA ALA A 143 0.77 1.17 -11.53
C ALA A 143 0.25 -0.27 -11.61
N SER A 144 0.99 -1.20 -11.01
CA SER A 144 0.71 -2.65 -11.00
C SER A 144 0.02 -3.13 -9.73
N MET A 145 -0.03 -2.26 -8.70
CA MET A 145 -0.73 -2.45 -7.43
C MET A 145 -1.27 -1.12 -6.93
N ILE A 146 -2.47 -1.15 -6.38
CA ILE A 146 -3.06 -0.03 -5.64
C ILE A 146 -3.11 -0.41 -4.16
N ARG A 147 -2.96 0.59 -3.30
CA ARG A 147 -3.26 0.50 -1.87
C ARG A 147 -4.10 1.69 -1.44
N THR A 148 -4.85 1.56 -0.37
CA THR A 148 -5.45 2.75 0.24
C THR A 148 -4.34 3.69 0.73
N LYS A 149 -4.56 4.99 0.65
CA LYS A 149 -3.65 5.96 1.28
C LYS A 149 -3.73 5.85 2.80
N GLY A 150 -4.94 5.84 3.35
CA GLY A 150 -5.12 5.91 4.80
C GLY A 150 -4.45 7.15 5.38
N GLU A 151 -4.09 7.10 6.67
CA GLU A 151 -3.18 8.05 7.30
C GLU A 151 -2.03 7.29 7.98
N PRO A 152 -0.93 7.04 7.26
CA PRO A 152 0.19 6.25 7.75
C PRO A 152 0.81 6.83 9.01
N GLY A 153 1.23 5.95 9.92
CA GLY A 153 1.91 6.33 11.15
C GLY A 153 0.98 6.81 12.29
N THR A 154 -0.34 6.76 12.09
CA THR A 154 -1.30 7.16 13.13
C THR A 154 -1.71 6.00 14.04
N GLY A 155 -1.68 4.75 13.55
CA GLY A 155 -2.29 3.62 14.26
C GLY A 155 -3.82 3.71 14.33
N ASP A 156 -4.43 4.62 13.57
CA ASP A 156 -5.87 4.80 13.42
C ASP A 156 -6.29 4.38 12.00
N VAL A 157 -7.11 3.35 11.92
CA VAL A 157 -7.49 2.71 10.64
C VAL A 157 -8.64 3.45 9.92
N VAL A 158 -9.23 4.47 10.54
CA VAL A 158 -10.46 5.12 10.05
C VAL A 158 -10.36 5.61 8.61
N GLN A 159 -9.24 6.23 8.21
CA GLN A 159 -9.07 6.72 6.84
C GLN A 159 -8.87 5.59 5.83
N ALA A 160 -8.15 4.53 6.19
CA ALA A 160 -8.02 3.35 5.34
C ALA A 160 -9.38 2.68 5.10
N VAL A 161 -10.21 2.57 6.14
CA VAL A 161 -11.61 2.08 6.05
C VAL A 161 -12.43 2.97 5.13
N THR A 162 -12.35 4.29 5.31
CA THR A 162 -13.07 5.27 4.48
C THR A 162 -12.69 5.11 3.00
N HIS A 163 -11.41 5.06 2.68
CA HIS A 163 -10.92 4.92 1.31
C HIS A 163 -11.32 3.57 0.70
N MET A 164 -11.17 2.47 1.43
CA MET A 164 -11.57 1.14 0.94
C MET A 164 -13.08 1.09 0.66
N ARG A 165 -13.90 1.56 1.59
CA ARG A 165 -15.36 1.62 1.41
C ARG A 165 -15.76 2.50 0.23
N LEU A 166 -15.07 3.63 0.03
CA LEU A 166 -15.33 4.53 -1.09
C LEU A 166 -15.02 3.86 -2.43
N ILE A 167 -13.82 3.28 -2.57
CA ILE A 167 -13.43 2.53 -3.78
C ILE A 167 -14.45 1.42 -4.08
N GLN A 168 -14.79 0.60 -3.09
CA GLN A 168 -15.74 -0.50 -3.25
C GLN A 168 -17.15 -0.01 -3.62
N SER A 169 -17.62 1.07 -3.02
CA SER A 169 -18.95 1.64 -3.35
C SER A 169 -18.99 2.24 -4.75
N GLN A 170 -17.93 2.91 -5.17
CA GLN A 170 -17.80 3.47 -6.51
C GLN A 170 -17.71 2.38 -7.59
N MET A 171 -17.00 1.28 -7.32
CA MET A 171 -16.99 0.13 -8.24
C MET A 171 -18.39 -0.47 -8.40
N ARG A 172 -19.14 -0.65 -7.32
CA ARG A 172 -20.55 -1.10 -7.40
C ARG A 172 -21.44 -0.13 -8.17
N LYS A 173 -21.25 1.18 -7.97
CA LYS A 173 -21.96 2.21 -8.77
C LYS A 173 -21.65 2.00 -10.25
N VAL A 174 -20.38 1.89 -10.63
CA VAL A 174 -19.95 1.70 -12.03
C VAL A 174 -20.55 0.45 -12.64
N GLN A 175 -20.62 -0.66 -11.91
CA GLN A 175 -21.27 -1.89 -12.37
C GLN A 175 -22.76 -1.72 -12.65
N SER A 176 -23.45 -0.82 -11.94
CA SER A 176 -24.88 -0.56 -12.12
C SER A 176 -25.22 0.40 -13.26
N LEU A 177 -24.21 1.07 -13.84
CA LEU A 177 -24.40 2.00 -14.96
C LEU A 177 -24.76 1.27 -16.25
N ARG A 178 -25.45 1.96 -17.14
CA ARG A 178 -25.62 1.53 -18.52
C ARG A 178 -24.33 1.79 -19.30
N ALA A 179 -24.09 1.03 -20.35
CA ALA A 179 -22.87 1.17 -21.16
C ALA A 179 -22.70 2.58 -21.79
N ASP A 180 -23.80 3.25 -22.10
CA ASP A 180 -23.79 4.63 -22.64
C ASP A 180 -23.47 5.69 -21.57
N GLU A 181 -23.67 5.39 -20.29
CA GLU A 181 -23.37 6.29 -19.18
C GLU A 181 -21.88 6.27 -18.79
N LEU A 182 -21.12 5.24 -19.19
CA LEU A 182 -19.72 5.10 -18.83
C LEU A 182 -18.83 6.24 -19.35
N PHE A 183 -19.18 6.85 -20.50
CA PHE A 183 -18.42 7.98 -21.03
C PHE A 183 -18.49 9.22 -20.13
N GLU A 184 -19.67 9.51 -19.58
CA GLU A 184 -19.85 10.65 -18.67
C GLU A 184 -19.19 10.35 -17.31
N GLU A 185 -19.36 9.15 -16.77
CA GLU A 185 -18.71 8.76 -15.51
C GLU A 185 -17.17 8.80 -15.64
N ALA A 186 -16.60 8.32 -16.75
CA ALA A 186 -15.17 8.39 -17.02
C ALA A 186 -14.64 9.83 -17.06
N LYS A 187 -15.41 10.74 -17.65
CA LYS A 187 -15.11 12.17 -17.67
C LYS A 187 -15.17 12.78 -16.26
N GLN A 188 -16.16 12.45 -15.46
CA GLN A 188 -16.29 12.94 -14.08
C GLN A 188 -15.15 12.46 -13.19
N LEU A 189 -14.73 11.20 -13.35
CA LEU A 189 -13.59 10.62 -12.63
C LEU A 189 -12.23 11.02 -13.21
N ALA A 190 -12.21 11.67 -14.39
CA ALA A 190 -11.01 12.03 -15.15
C ALA A 190 -10.11 10.80 -15.42
N VAL A 191 -10.70 9.73 -15.97
CA VAL A 191 -10.02 8.45 -16.23
C VAL A 191 -10.26 7.97 -17.66
N PRO A 192 -9.37 7.11 -18.22
CA PRO A 192 -9.64 6.43 -19.49
C PRO A 192 -10.90 5.56 -19.41
N VAL A 193 -11.78 5.70 -20.40
CA VAL A 193 -13.05 4.96 -20.44
C VAL A 193 -12.84 3.44 -20.49
N GLU A 194 -11.74 2.98 -21.07
CA GLU A 194 -11.39 1.56 -21.16
C GLU A 194 -11.16 0.93 -19.77
N LEU A 195 -10.49 1.65 -18.87
CA LEU A 195 -10.30 1.20 -17.49
C LEU A 195 -11.63 1.18 -16.72
N LEU A 196 -12.49 2.18 -16.94
CA LEU A 196 -13.81 2.19 -16.32
C LEU A 196 -14.70 1.06 -16.86
N ARG A 197 -14.61 0.76 -18.16
CA ARG A 197 -15.31 -0.38 -18.76
C ARG A 197 -14.85 -1.69 -18.16
N TYR A 198 -13.54 -1.85 -17.93
CA TYR A 198 -13.02 -3.02 -17.22
C TYR A 198 -13.67 -3.20 -15.84
N VAL A 199 -13.78 -2.11 -15.06
CA VAL A 199 -14.44 -2.15 -13.74
C VAL A 199 -15.93 -2.49 -13.87
N HIS A 200 -16.62 -1.90 -14.86
CA HIS A 200 -18.02 -2.19 -15.15
C HIS A 200 -18.27 -3.68 -15.42
N GLU A 201 -17.42 -4.31 -16.25
CA GLU A 201 -17.57 -5.69 -16.67
C GLU A 201 -17.13 -6.69 -15.60
N ASN A 202 -16.09 -6.36 -14.81
CA ASN A 202 -15.43 -7.30 -13.90
C ASN A 202 -15.72 -7.04 -12.41
N GLY A 203 -16.24 -5.89 -12.04
CA GLY A 203 -16.54 -5.51 -10.64
C GLY A 203 -15.31 -5.36 -9.75
N LYS A 204 -14.14 -5.20 -10.33
CA LYS A 204 -12.86 -5.07 -9.62
C LYS A 204 -11.88 -4.20 -10.39
N LEU A 205 -10.83 -3.74 -9.73
CA LEU A 205 -9.71 -3.10 -10.39
C LEU A 205 -8.93 -4.11 -11.28
N PRO A 206 -8.26 -3.65 -12.34
CA PRO A 206 -7.41 -4.51 -13.17
C PRO A 206 -6.13 -4.98 -12.46
N VAL A 207 -5.81 -4.41 -11.30
CA VAL A 207 -4.67 -4.74 -10.44
C VAL A 207 -5.14 -5.01 -9.01
N VAL A 208 -4.31 -5.63 -8.18
CA VAL A 208 -4.62 -5.89 -6.77
C VAL A 208 -4.75 -4.58 -5.99
N ASN A 209 -5.67 -4.56 -5.01
CA ASN A 209 -5.91 -3.43 -4.13
C ASN A 209 -5.71 -3.83 -2.67
N PHE A 210 -4.65 -3.33 -2.05
CA PHE A 210 -4.31 -3.58 -0.66
C PHE A 210 -4.83 -2.47 0.26
N ALA A 211 -4.97 -2.79 1.54
CA ALA A 211 -5.20 -1.79 2.57
C ALA A 211 -3.88 -1.28 3.14
N ALA A 212 -3.78 0.01 3.36
CA ALA A 212 -2.65 0.66 4.03
C ALA A 212 -3.13 1.87 4.84
N GLY A 213 -2.38 2.19 5.89
CA GLY A 213 -2.59 3.38 6.72
C GLY A 213 -3.36 3.09 8.01
N GLY A 214 -2.65 3.00 9.12
CA GLY A 214 -3.23 2.91 10.46
C GLY A 214 -3.54 1.52 10.99
N VAL A 215 -3.27 0.45 10.25
CA VAL A 215 -3.43 -0.94 10.74
C VAL A 215 -2.46 -1.20 11.90
N ALA A 216 -2.98 -1.54 13.08
CA ALA A 216 -2.19 -1.75 14.29
C ALA A 216 -2.50 -3.06 15.02
N THR A 217 -3.63 -3.70 14.73
CA THR A 217 -4.10 -4.90 15.42
C THR A 217 -4.51 -6.01 14.44
N PRO A 218 -4.58 -7.27 14.89
CA PRO A 218 -5.16 -8.37 14.11
C PRO A 218 -6.59 -8.07 13.62
N ALA A 219 -7.40 -7.45 14.48
CA ALA A 219 -8.77 -7.08 14.14
C ALA A 219 -8.84 -6.00 13.05
N ASP A 220 -7.95 -5.01 13.06
CA ASP A 220 -7.86 -3.99 11.98
C ASP A 220 -7.55 -4.66 10.64
N ALA A 221 -6.58 -5.58 10.63
CA ALA A 221 -6.19 -6.30 9.42
C ALA A 221 -7.35 -7.15 8.87
N ALA A 222 -8.04 -7.90 9.74
CA ALA A 222 -9.21 -8.68 9.36
C ALA A 222 -10.37 -7.80 8.87
N LEU A 223 -10.61 -6.65 9.51
CA LEU A 223 -11.60 -5.66 9.06
C LEU A 223 -11.32 -5.21 7.63
N MET A 224 -10.09 -4.86 7.32
CA MET A 224 -9.72 -4.41 5.97
C MET A 224 -9.93 -5.51 4.93
N MET A 225 -9.58 -6.76 5.26
CA MET A 225 -9.81 -7.91 4.37
C MET A 225 -11.30 -8.14 4.13
N GLN A 226 -12.14 -8.10 5.17
CA GLN A 226 -13.60 -8.22 5.05
C GLN A 226 -14.24 -7.07 4.26
N LEU A 227 -13.63 -5.88 4.25
CA LEU A 227 -14.06 -4.75 3.43
C LEU A 227 -13.65 -4.87 1.96
N GLY A 228 -12.90 -5.91 1.58
CA GLY A 228 -12.53 -6.19 0.20
C GLY A 228 -11.09 -5.85 -0.16
N ALA A 229 -10.22 -5.60 0.83
CA ALA A 229 -8.79 -5.55 0.58
C ALA A 229 -8.26 -6.93 0.13
N GLU A 230 -7.25 -6.92 -0.71
CA GLU A 230 -6.62 -8.13 -1.24
C GLU A 230 -5.28 -8.44 -0.55
N GLY A 231 -4.99 -7.75 0.53
CA GLY A 231 -3.85 -7.85 1.42
C GLY A 231 -3.70 -6.57 2.22
N VAL A 232 -2.72 -6.50 3.10
CA VAL A 232 -2.49 -5.33 3.96
C VAL A 232 -1.02 -4.91 3.99
N PHE A 233 -0.80 -3.60 4.07
CA PHE A 233 0.47 -3.01 4.48
C PHE A 233 0.38 -2.66 5.96
N VAL A 234 1.39 -3.02 6.73
CA VAL A 234 1.48 -2.65 8.14
C VAL A 234 2.83 -1.99 8.40
N GLY A 235 2.79 -0.75 8.83
CA GLY A 235 4.00 0.02 9.13
C GLY A 235 4.26 0.10 10.63
N SER A 236 4.01 1.27 11.19
CA SER A 236 4.30 1.57 12.60
C SER A 236 3.60 0.64 13.60
N GLY A 237 2.46 0.07 13.24
CA GLY A 237 1.66 -0.79 14.11
C GLY A 237 2.38 -2.03 14.64
N ILE A 238 3.39 -2.55 13.93
CA ILE A 238 4.19 -3.70 14.39
C ILE A 238 5.34 -3.23 15.28
N PHE A 239 6.28 -2.47 14.73
CA PHE A 239 7.54 -2.16 15.41
C PHE A 239 7.44 -1.05 16.47
N LYS A 240 6.29 -0.38 16.61
CA LYS A 240 5.95 0.50 17.75
C LYS A 240 5.11 -0.20 18.82
N SER A 241 4.91 -1.52 18.73
CA SER A 241 4.17 -2.30 19.74
C SER A 241 5.11 -2.91 20.78
N GLY A 242 4.52 -3.43 21.87
CA GLY A 242 5.27 -4.03 22.97
C GLY A 242 5.94 -5.38 22.60
N ASP A 243 5.38 -6.14 21.66
CA ASP A 243 5.94 -7.40 21.14
C ASP A 243 5.79 -7.47 19.61
N PRO A 244 6.75 -6.91 18.86
CA PRO A 244 6.66 -6.86 17.39
C PRO A 244 6.59 -8.23 16.72
N ALA A 245 7.36 -9.22 17.18
CA ALA A 245 7.41 -10.54 16.55
C ALA A 245 6.06 -11.28 16.69
N LYS A 246 5.51 -11.32 17.90
CA LYS A 246 4.21 -11.94 18.17
C LYS A 246 3.08 -11.22 17.42
N ARG A 247 3.11 -9.89 17.42
CA ARG A 247 2.11 -9.07 16.70
C ARG A 247 2.17 -9.26 15.20
N ALA A 248 3.35 -9.32 14.62
CA ALA A 248 3.54 -9.59 13.19
C ALA A 248 2.93 -10.94 12.79
N GLN A 249 3.21 -12.00 13.54
CA GLN A 249 2.63 -13.34 13.31
C GLN A 249 1.10 -13.34 13.45
N ALA A 250 0.58 -12.67 14.47
CA ALA A 250 -0.87 -12.56 14.69
C ALA A 250 -1.57 -11.84 13.53
N ILE A 251 -1.00 -10.75 13.04
CA ILE A 251 -1.53 -10.01 11.88
C ILE A 251 -1.51 -10.86 10.61
N VAL A 252 -0.40 -11.55 10.31
CA VAL A 252 -0.31 -12.45 9.15
C VAL A 252 -1.38 -13.54 9.20
N LYS A 253 -1.54 -14.20 10.34
CA LYS A 253 -2.57 -15.24 10.53
C LYS A 253 -3.99 -14.69 10.42
N SER A 254 -4.24 -13.48 10.93
CA SER A 254 -5.55 -12.81 10.82
C SER A 254 -5.89 -12.43 9.39
N VAL A 255 -4.92 -12.02 8.58
CA VAL A 255 -5.13 -11.75 7.15
C VAL A 255 -5.48 -13.02 6.39
N THR A 256 -4.82 -14.14 6.70
CA THR A 256 -5.11 -15.43 6.06
C THR A 256 -6.47 -16.00 6.46
N ASN A 257 -6.91 -15.73 7.70
CA ASN A 257 -8.13 -16.31 8.30
C ASN A 257 -9.12 -15.22 8.73
N PHE A 258 -9.26 -14.18 7.93
CA PHE A 258 -9.98 -12.96 8.31
C PHE A 258 -11.48 -13.13 8.58
N GLU A 259 -12.08 -14.26 8.21
CA GLU A 259 -13.48 -14.60 8.49
C GLU A 259 -13.66 -15.44 9.78
N ASP A 260 -12.57 -15.95 10.35
CA ASP A 260 -12.61 -16.76 11.57
C ASP A 260 -12.49 -15.88 12.83
N ALA A 261 -13.63 -15.41 13.33
CA ALA A 261 -13.69 -14.56 14.50
C ALA A 261 -13.13 -15.22 15.79
N ALA A 262 -13.26 -16.56 15.91
CA ALA A 262 -12.74 -17.28 17.08
C ALA A 262 -11.20 -17.29 17.06
N LEU A 263 -10.62 -17.59 15.91
CA LEU A 263 -9.17 -17.55 15.74
C LEU A 263 -8.63 -16.11 15.90
N ILE A 264 -9.31 -15.09 15.37
CA ILE A 264 -8.89 -13.70 15.52
C ILE A 264 -8.92 -13.28 17.00
N ALA A 265 -9.91 -13.74 17.78
CA ALA A 265 -9.94 -13.51 19.23
C ALA A 265 -8.72 -14.12 19.93
N GLU A 266 -8.40 -15.39 19.64
CA GLU A 266 -7.20 -16.07 20.17
C GLU A 266 -5.91 -15.35 19.77
N LEU A 267 -5.78 -14.96 18.49
CA LEU A 267 -4.63 -14.23 17.96
C LEU A 267 -4.47 -12.82 18.55
N SER A 268 -5.51 -12.28 19.17
CA SER A 268 -5.48 -10.95 19.80
C SER A 268 -5.06 -10.98 21.27
N GLU A 269 -4.87 -12.17 21.85
CA GLU A 269 -4.49 -12.33 23.26
C GLU A 269 -3.00 -12.09 23.49
N ASP A 270 -2.66 -11.42 24.58
CA ASP A 270 -1.30 -11.24 25.09
C ASP A 270 -0.27 -10.71 24.07
N LEU A 271 -0.68 -9.78 23.21
CA LEU A 271 0.19 -9.16 22.19
C LEU A 271 1.08 -8.03 22.73
N GLY A 272 1.06 -7.78 24.03
CA GLY A 272 1.66 -6.56 24.60
C GLY A 272 0.88 -5.30 24.20
N GLU A 273 1.41 -4.15 24.56
CA GLU A 273 0.78 -2.87 24.21
C GLU A 273 0.76 -2.65 22.70
N ALA A 274 -0.39 -2.27 22.16
CA ALA A 274 -0.48 -1.74 20.80
C ALA A 274 0.23 -0.39 20.72
N MET A 275 0.62 0.05 19.52
CA MET A 275 1.11 1.42 19.38
C MET A 275 0.05 2.39 19.88
N VAL A 276 0.48 3.42 20.61
CA VAL A 276 -0.43 4.43 21.20
C VAL A 276 -1.25 5.15 20.12
N GLY A 277 -0.61 5.42 18.99
CA GLY A 277 -1.29 6.06 17.87
C GLY A 277 -1.58 7.55 18.08
N ILE A 278 -2.19 8.14 17.05
CA ILE A 278 -2.62 9.54 16.99
C ILE A 278 -4.02 9.53 16.38
N ASN A 279 -5.00 10.11 17.10
CA ASN A 279 -6.35 10.22 16.54
C ASN A 279 -6.35 11.15 15.32
N GLU A 280 -7.18 10.86 14.34
CA GLU A 280 -7.30 11.65 13.11
C GLU A 280 -7.55 13.14 13.38
N SER A 281 -8.36 13.46 14.37
CA SER A 281 -8.67 14.85 14.75
C SER A 281 -7.49 15.64 15.32
N GLU A 282 -6.39 14.97 15.64
CA GLU A 282 -5.16 15.56 16.19
C GLU A 282 -4.07 15.76 15.14
N ILE A 283 -4.37 15.46 13.85
CA ILE A 283 -3.39 15.51 12.77
C ILE A 283 -3.51 16.82 11.99
N ASP A 284 -2.44 17.59 11.96
CA ASP A 284 -2.35 18.82 11.14
C ASP A 284 -1.99 18.51 9.67
N LEU A 285 -1.21 17.47 9.44
CA LEU A 285 -0.75 17.08 8.11
C LEU A 285 -1.41 15.79 7.64
N LEU A 286 -2.35 15.91 6.69
CA LEU A 286 -2.95 14.79 6.00
C LEU A 286 -2.06 14.34 4.84
N MET A 287 -1.34 13.23 5.02
CA MET A 287 -0.48 12.68 3.96
C MET A 287 -1.31 12.19 2.76
N ALA A 288 -2.52 11.69 3.00
CA ALA A 288 -3.43 11.25 1.95
C ALA A 288 -3.82 12.34 0.92
N GLU A 289 -3.68 13.62 1.29
CA GLU A 289 -3.96 14.74 0.40
C GLU A 289 -2.84 15.04 -0.61
N ARG A 290 -1.67 14.42 -0.45
CA ARG A 290 -0.55 14.56 -1.38
C ARG A 290 -0.81 13.76 -2.66
N GLY A 291 -0.40 14.31 -3.81
CA GLY A 291 -0.47 13.63 -5.11
C GLY A 291 -1.90 13.25 -5.52
N LYS A 292 -2.79 14.24 -5.56
CA LYS A 292 -4.19 14.07 -6.00
C LYS A 292 -4.30 13.78 -7.49
#